data_8f9d02c5f7d199aece1dc342120c8aa7
#
_entry.id   8f9d02c5f7d199aece1dc342120c8aa7
#
_cell.length_a   1.000
_cell.length_b   1.000
_cell.length_c   1.000
_cell.angle_alpha   90.00
_cell.angle_beta   90.00
_cell.angle_gamma   90.00
#
_symmetry.space_group_name_H-M   'P 1'
#
loop_
_entity.id
_entity.type
_entity.pdbx_description
1 polymer ?
#
loop_
_entity_poly.entity_id
_entity_poly.type
_entity_poly.pdbx_seq_one_letter_code
_entity_poly.pdbx_strand_id
1 'polypeptide(L)'
;MPVKGMNLLLIKPFNFVHICLLAVGVGAIYLIWYKLRGKPEKTRERFLIGLCIANIVLYIAYKAFLSVDAEFVQVSGLEKFNWFNELPLQLCNINLFLIPIGILTRRRGILGFAFFIAPLGAAMALTFPEIAFNGYSLLLPRMLGFYLTHLLLIVCGISLTTLGFYRPEYRDFPGIIAAFIVLSLGAHLVNT
;
A
#
# COMPACT_ATOMS: atom_id res chain seq x y z
N MET A 1 9.99 -22.07 17.45
CA MET A 1 9.83 -23.34 16.69
C MET A 1 8.81 -23.08 15.58
N PRO A 2 9.10 -23.31 14.30
CA PRO A 2 8.09 -23.14 13.25
C PRO A 2 6.97 -24.14 13.47
N VAL A 3 5.75 -23.65 13.52
CA VAL A 3 4.54 -24.48 13.64
C VAL A 3 4.42 -25.34 12.39
N LYS A 4 4.61 -26.64 12.55
CA LYS A 4 4.78 -27.69 11.52
C LYS A 4 3.53 -27.93 10.63
N GLY A 5 2.52 -27.06 10.62
CA GLY A 5 1.29 -27.19 9.85
C GLY A 5 0.99 -26.06 8.86
N MET A 6 1.84 -25.02 8.76
CA MET A 6 1.53 -23.78 8.04
C MET A 6 2.35 -23.55 6.76
N ASN A 7 2.93 -24.63 6.19
CA ASN A 7 3.80 -24.53 5.00
C ASN A 7 3.04 -24.28 3.68
N LEU A 8 1.72 -24.42 3.65
CA LEU A 8 0.93 -24.34 2.40
C LEU A 8 0.77 -22.92 1.85
N LEU A 9 0.91 -21.88 2.70
CA LEU A 9 0.75 -20.48 2.29
C LEU A 9 2.00 -19.64 2.57
N LEU A 10 3.17 -20.27 2.45
CA LEU A 10 4.45 -19.58 2.61
C LEU A 10 4.66 -18.63 1.45
N ILE A 11 4.78 -17.31 1.76
CA ILE A 11 4.95 -16.30 0.73
C ILE A 11 6.42 -15.89 0.60
N LYS A 12 6.90 -15.91 -0.63
CA LYS A 12 8.21 -15.40 -1.06
C LYS A 12 8.04 -14.68 -2.39
N PRO A 13 8.89 -13.71 -2.72
CA PRO A 13 8.85 -13.05 -4.02
C PRO A 13 8.76 -14.06 -5.16
N PHE A 14 7.80 -13.84 -6.06
CA PHE A 14 7.55 -14.65 -7.27
C PHE A 14 7.18 -16.12 -7.06
N ASN A 15 6.95 -16.58 -5.82
CA ASN A 15 6.40 -17.91 -5.64
C ASN A 15 4.90 -17.96 -6.02
N PHE A 16 4.33 -19.15 -6.08
CA PHE A 16 2.93 -19.36 -6.48
C PHE A 16 1.95 -18.53 -5.63
N VAL A 17 2.14 -18.48 -4.30
CA VAL A 17 1.27 -17.72 -3.38
C VAL A 17 1.35 -16.22 -3.67
N HIS A 18 2.55 -15.69 -3.91
CA HIS A 18 2.75 -14.29 -4.26
C HIS A 18 2.10 -13.94 -5.60
N ILE A 19 2.28 -14.78 -6.63
CA ILE A 19 1.66 -14.58 -7.94
C ILE A 19 0.13 -14.62 -7.83
N CYS A 20 -0.44 -15.58 -7.08
CA CYS A 20 -1.87 -15.62 -6.82
C CYS A 20 -2.38 -14.34 -6.13
N LEU A 21 -1.64 -13.83 -5.15
CA LEU A 21 -2.00 -12.59 -4.46
C LEU A 21 -2.01 -11.38 -5.43
N LEU A 22 -0.99 -11.26 -6.28
CA LEU A 22 -0.95 -10.20 -7.30
C LEU A 22 -2.10 -10.36 -8.31
N ALA A 23 -2.41 -11.59 -8.72
CA ALA A 23 -3.55 -11.87 -9.60
C ALA A 23 -4.90 -11.46 -8.98
N VAL A 24 -5.07 -11.67 -7.67
CA VAL A 24 -6.24 -11.18 -6.91
C VAL A 24 -6.31 -9.66 -6.97
N GLY A 25 -5.18 -8.95 -6.84
CA GLY A 25 -5.13 -7.49 -6.97
C GLY A 25 -5.56 -7.01 -8.35
N VAL A 26 -5.05 -7.63 -9.42
CA VAL A 26 -5.46 -7.32 -10.81
C VAL A 26 -6.95 -7.60 -11.01
N GLY A 27 -7.45 -8.75 -10.50
CA GLY A 27 -8.85 -9.10 -10.54
C GLY A 27 -9.73 -8.08 -9.79
N ALA A 28 -9.29 -7.61 -8.64
CA ALA A 28 -9.98 -6.57 -7.87
C ALA A 28 -10.08 -5.25 -8.64
N ILE A 29 -8.99 -4.79 -9.28
CA ILE A 29 -8.99 -3.59 -10.12
C ILE A 29 -10.00 -3.74 -11.27
N TYR A 30 -9.98 -4.89 -11.96
CA TYR A 30 -10.91 -5.17 -13.06
C TYR A 30 -12.36 -5.18 -12.58
N LEU A 31 -12.66 -5.85 -11.45
CA LEU A 31 -14.01 -5.92 -10.89
C LEU A 31 -14.52 -4.55 -10.44
N ILE A 32 -13.68 -3.75 -9.81
CA ILE A 32 -14.02 -2.37 -9.39
C ILE A 32 -14.34 -1.53 -10.63
N TRP A 33 -13.49 -1.55 -11.63
CA TRP A 33 -13.75 -0.86 -12.90
C TRP A 33 -15.04 -1.33 -13.54
N TYR A 34 -15.24 -2.64 -13.71
CA TYR A 34 -16.43 -3.21 -14.35
C TYR A 34 -17.74 -2.83 -13.64
N LYS A 35 -17.75 -2.89 -12.31
CA LYS A 35 -18.93 -2.57 -11.50
C LYS A 35 -19.23 -1.07 -11.43
N LEU A 36 -18.22 -0.24 -11.53
CA LEU A 36 -18.33 1.20 -11.25
C LEU A 36 -18.20 2.09 -12.50
N ARG A 37 -17.72 1.61 -13.64
CA ARG A 37 -17.51 2.42 -14.85
C ARG A 37 -18.75 3.17 -15.34
N GLY A 38 -19.94 2.58 -15.16
CA GLY A 38 -21.22 3.19 -15.55
C GLY A 38 -21.96 3.91 -14.40
N LYS A 39 -21.37 3.99 -13.21
CA LYS A 39 -22.02 4.61 -12.05
C LYS A 39 -21.72 6.12 -11.99
N PRO A 40 -22.63 6.91 -11.37
CA PRO A 40 -22.40 8.33 -11.11
C PRO A 40 -21.07 8.57 -10.39
N GLU A 41 -20.45 9.73 -10.65
CA GLU A 41 -19.16 10.10 -10.07
C GLU A 41 -19.17 10.03 -8.54
N LYS A 42 -20.22 10.53 -7.89
CA LYS A 42 -20.38 10.46 -6.42
C LYS A 42 -20.35 9.03 -5.88
N THR A 43 -20.89 8.06 -6.62
CA THR A 43 -20.86 6.64 -6.22
C THR A 43 -19.45 6.08 -6.31
N ARG A 44 -18.74 6.39 -7.40
CA ARG A 44 -17.32 6.00 -7.58
C ARG A 44 -16.42 6.61 -6.51
N GLU A 45 -16.64 7.90 -6.21
CA GLU A 45 -15.94 8.65 -5.19
C GLU A 45 -16.14 8.05 -3.80
N ARG A 46 -17.38 7.84 -3.37
CA ARG A 46 -17.70 7.24 -2.07
C ARG A 46 -17.10 5.85 -1.91
N PHE A 47 -17.16 5.05 -2.97
CA PHE A 47 -16.58 3.70 -2.95
C PHE A 47 -15.05 3.77 -2.77
N LEU A 48 -14.36 4.57 -3.58
CA LEU A 48 -12.90 4.64 -3.53
C LEU A 48 -12.40 5.25 -2.22
N ILE A 49 -13.07 6.29 -1.71
CA ILE A 49 -12.77 6.85 -0.38
C ILE A 49 -13.01 5.80 0.71
N GLY A 50 -14.13 5.06 0.66
CA GLY A 50 -14.40 3.98 1.60
C GLY A 50 -13.32 2.90 1.60
N LEU A 51 -12.83 2.54 0.41
CA LEU A 51 -11.72 1.58 0.27
C LEU A 51 -10.41 2.13 0.86
N CYS A 52 -10.12 3.43 0.64
CA CYS A 52 -8.96 4.08 1.25
C CYS A 52 -9.06 4.12 2.78
N ILE A 53 -10.23 4.45 3.33
CA ILE A 53 -10.46 4.44 4.78
C ILE A 53 -10.27 3.02 5.34
N ALA A 54 -10.83 2.01 4.68
CA ALA A 54 -10.64 0.61 5.08
C ALA A 54 -9.15 0.22 5.09
N ASN A 55 -8.37 0.68 4.09
CA ASN A 55 -6.94 0.44 4.03
C ASN A 55 -6.18 1.16 5.15
N ILE A 56 -6.54 2.40 5.50
CA ILE A 56 -5.97 3.13 6.64
C ILE A 56 -6.24 2.39 7.95
N VAL A 57 -7.48 1.93 8.16
CA VAL A 57 -7.85 1.17 9.36
C VAL A 57 -7.05 -0.14 9.44
N LEU A 58 -6.95 -0.86 8.32
CA LEU A 58 -6.14 -2.08 8.22
C LEU A 58 -4.66 -1.80 8.54
N TYR A 59 -4.10 -0.70 8.00
CA TYR A 59 -2.72 -0.28 8.26
C TYR A 59 -2.48 -0.03 9.75
N ILE A 60 -3.37 0.74 10.40
CA ILE A 60 -3.25 1.02 11.83
C ILE A 60 -3.38 -0.26 12.65
N ALA A 61 -4.36 -1.12 12.32
CA ALA A 61 -4.58 -2.38 13.02
C ALA A 61 -3.36 -3.32 12.93
N TYR A 62 -2.78 -3.46 11.73
CA TYR A 62 -1.61 -4.31 11.57
C TYR A 62 -0.37 -3.73 12.28
N LYS A 63 -0.17 -2.41 12.29
CA LYS A 63 0.91 -1.76 13.04
C LYS A 63 0.73 -1.92 14.55
N ALA A 64 -0.51 -1.82 15.04
CA ALA A 64 -0.84 -2.12 16.44
C ALA A 64 -0.50 -3.59 16.77
N PHE A 65 -0.76 -4.52 15.86
CA PHE A 65 -0.36 -5.92 16.03
C PHE A 65 1.17 -6.07 16.08
N LEU A 66 1.92 -5.41 15.19
CA LEU A 66 3.39 -5.44 15.21
C LEU A 66 3.98 -4.96 16.53
N SER A 67 3.32 -4.02 17.22
CA SER A 67 3.81 -3.48 18.48
C SER A 67 3.87 -4.51 19.63
N VAL A 68 3.14 -5.62 19.48
CA VAL A 68 3.10 -6.73 20.44
C VAL A 68 3.68 -8.05 19.87
N ASP A 69 4.16 -8.04 18.62
CA ASP A 69 4.76 -9.20 17.97
C ASP A 69 6.25 -9.31 18.34
N ALA A 70 6.57 -10.10 19.35
CA ALA A 70 7.94 -10.31 19.81
C ALA A 70 8.85 -10.94 18.74
N GLU A 71 8.31 -11.78 17.85
CA GLU A 71 9.07 -12.36 16.74
C GLU A 71 9.44 -11.30 15.71
N PHE A 72 8.53 -10.35 15.42
CA PHE A 72 8.82 -9.20 14.56
C PHE A 72 9.98 -8.38 15.10
N VAL A 73 9.94 -8.01 16.38
CA VAL A 73 11.00 -7.22 17.04
C VAL A 73 12.35 -7.94 16.94
N GLN A 74 12.39 -9.24 17.23
CA GLN A 74 13.61 -10.05 17.17
C GLN A 74 14.18 -10.17 15.75
N VAL A 75 13.33 -10.50 14.76
CA VAL A 75 13.74 -10.72 13.36
C VAL A 75 14.18 -9.40 12.70
N SER A 76 13.56 -8.29 13.08
CA SER A 76 13.93 -6.95 12.61
C SER A 76 15.18 -6.38 13.28
N GLY A 77 15.78 -7.08 14.26
CA GLY A 77 16.95 -6.63 14.99
C GLY A 77 16.70 -5.42 15.88
N LEU A 78 15.46 -5.19 16.28
CA LEU A 78 15.06 -4.07 17.12
C LEU A 78 15.22 -4.45 18.61
N GLU A 79 15.65 -3.50 19.46
CA GLU A 79 15.61 -3.68 20.92
C GLU A 79 14.17 -3.69 21.45
N LYS A 80 13.34 -2.80 20.88
CA LYS A 80 11.90 -2.69 21.17
C LYS A 80 11.18 -2.05 19.99
N PHE A 81 9.87 -2.31 19.89
CA PHE A 81 9.02 -1.62 18.93
C PHE A 81 8.98 -0.12 19.21
N ASN A 82 9.17 0.69 18.15
CA ASN A 82 9.13 2.15 18.24
C ASN A 82 8.09 2.70 17.27
N TRP A 83 6.98 3.22 17.78
CA TRP A 83 5.92 3.83 16.99
C TRP A 83 6.39 4.97 16.10
N PHE A 84 7.42 5.71 16.50
CA PHE A 84 7.93 6.81 15.71
C PHE A 84 8.56 6.33 14.40
N ASN A 85 9.30 5.21 14.43
CA ASN A 85 9.90 4.61 13.24
C ASN A 85 8.85 3.95 12.32
N GLU A 86 7.68 3.63 12.88
CA GLU A 86 6.58 2.99 12.16
C GLU A 86 5.53 3.99 11.65
N LEU A 87 5.80 5.30 11.78
CA LEU A 87 4.94 6.33 11.17
C LEU A 87 4.85 6.15 9.65
N PRO A 88 3.72 6.51 9.02
CA PRO A 88 3.52 6.33 7.59
C PRO A 88 4.30 7.33 6.74
N LEU A 89 5.58 7.56 7.08
CA LEU A 89 6.47 8.48 6.37
C LEU A 89 7.17 7.83 5.16
N GLN A 90 7.08 6.51 5.02
CA GLN A 90 7.53 5.84 3.80
C GLN A 90 6.66 6.29 2.62
N LEU A 91 7.27 6.46 1.45
CA LEU A 91 6.60 6.98 0.26
C LEU A 91 5.35 6.18 -0.17
N CYS A 92 5.35 4.86 0.06
CA CYS A 92 4.16 4.05 -0.16
C CYS A 92 3.05 4.41 0.85
N ASN A 93 3.37 4.52 2.13
CA ASN A 93 2.40 4.68 3.20
C ASN A 93 1.76 6.08 3.24
N ILE A 94 2.50 7.15 2.89
CA ILE A 94 1.93 8.50 2.79
C ILE A 94 0.77 8.56 1.78
N ASN A 95 0.80 7.70 0.76
CA ASN A 95 -0.25 7.61 -0.23
C ASN A 95 -1.59 7.05 0.30
N LEU A 96 -1.59 6.37 1.47
CA LEU A 96 -2.83 6.03 2.17
C LEU A 96 -3.69 7.27 2.44
N PHE A 97 -3.04 8.42 2.71
CA PHE A 97 -3.71 9.70 2.97
C PHE A 97 -3.80 10.57 1.71
N LEU A 98 -2.79 10.56 0.84
CA LEU A 98 -2.79 11.40 -0.35
C LEU A 98 -3.87 10.99 -1.37
N ILE A 99 -4.18 9.71 -1.50
CA ILE A 99 -5.24 9.27 -2.42
C ILE A 99 -6.60 9.88 -2.03
N PRO A 100 -7.15 9.69 -0.82
CA PRO A 100 -8.43 10.28 -0.44
C PRO A 100 -8.40 11.80 -0.43
N ILE A 101 -7.30 12.45 0.01
CA ILE A 101 -7.14 13.91 -0.05
C ILE A 101 -7.19 14.38 -1.51
N GLY A 102 -6.49 13.71 -2.43
CA GLY A 102 -6.51 14.03 -3.85
C GLY A 102 -7.89 13.94 -4.46
N ILE A 103 -8.66 12.90 -4.12
CA ILE A 103 -10.03 12.71 -4.59
C ILE A 103 -10.94 13.84 -4.09
N LEU A 104 -10.86 14.19 -2.80
CA LEU A 104 -11.70 15.22 -2.18
C LEU A 104 -11.35 16.63 -2.67
N THR A 105 -10.05 16.92 -2.80
CA THR A 105 -9.59 18.27 -3.19
C THR A 105 -9.52 18.49 -4.69
N ARG A 106 -9.61 17.42 -5.48
CA ARG A 106 -9.47 17.43 -6.95
C ARG A 106 -8.14 18.04 -7.45
N ARG A 107 -7.15 18.12 -6.57
CA ARG A 107 -5.84 18.68 -6.92
C ARG A 107 -5.06 17.71 -7.81
N ARG A 108 -4.88 18.09 -9.06
CA ARG A 108 -4.22 17.29 -10.09
C ARG A 108 -2.81 16.80 -9.68
N GLY A 109 -2.01 17.66 -9.04
CA GLY A 109 -0.67 17.28 -8.57
C GLY A 109 -0.68 16.17 -7.51
N ILE A 110 -1.63 16.21 -6.56
CA ILE A 110 -1.79 15.16 -5.54
C ILE A 110 -2.23 13.86 -6.20
N LEU A 111 -3.24 13.91 -7.07
CA LEU A 111 -3.74 12.74 -7.79
C LEU A 111 -2.67 12.12 -8.68
N GLY A 112 -1.88 12.95 -9.38
CA GLY A 112 -0.78 12.49 -10.22
C GLY A 112 0.32 11.81 -9.41
N PHE A 113 0.77 12.44 -8.32
CA PHE A 113 1.74 11.84 -7.41
C PHE A 113 1.25 10.50 -6.87
N ALA A 114 0.03 10.45 -6.35
CA ALA A 114 -0.56 9.23 -5.80
C ALA A 114 -0.71 8.13 -6.85
N PHE A 115 -1.12 8.47 -8.09
CA PHE A 115 -1.26 7.49 -9.17
C PHE A 115 0.06 6.82 -9.54
N PHE A 116 1.16 7.56 -9.60
CA PHE A 116 2.46 6.99 -9.96
C PHE A 116 3.17 6.34 -8.78
N ILE A 117 3.18 6.99 -7.63
CA ILE A 117 4.03 6.57 -6.51
C ILE A 117 3.37 5.48 -5.64
N ALA A 118 2.03 5.50 -5.48
CA ALA A 118 1.38 4.48 -4.66
C ALA A 118 1.52 3.06 -5.25
N PRO A 119 1.19 2.81 -6.54
CA PRO A 119 1.36 1.48 -7.11
C PRO A 119 2.83 1.07 -7.22
N LEU A 120 3.72 2.01 -7.60
CA LEU A 120 5.15 1.71 -7.74
C LEU A 120 5.78 1.34 -6.40
N GLY A 121 5.60 2.19 -5.38
CA GLY A 121 6.16 1.94 -4.05
C GLY A 121 5.60 0.68 -3.41
N ALA A 122 4.28 0.44 -3.53
CA ALA A 122 3.67 -0.77 -3.01
C ALA A 122 4.11 -2.03 -3.78
N ALA A 123 4.27 -1.96 -5.10
CA ALA A 123 4.79 -3.08 -5.89
C ALA A 123 6.24 -3.40 -5.51
N MET A 124 7.08 -2.39 -5.28
CA MET A 124 8.45 -2.59 -4.79
C MET A 124 8.46 -3.25 -3.40
N ALA A 125 7.63 -2.80 -2.46
CA ALA A 125 7.52 -3.41 -1.14
C ALA A 125 7.09 -4.88 -1.21
N LEU A 126 6.15 -5.22 -2.09
CA LEU A 126 5.70 -6.61 -2.29
C LEU A 126 6.77 -7.47 -2.97
N THR A 127 7.58 -6.90 -3.86
CA THR A 127 8.61 -7.61 -4.61
C THR A 127 9.90 -7.79 -3.80
N PHE A 128 10.27 -6.78 -3.00
CA PHE A 128 11.47 -6.76 -2.17
C PHE A 128 11.11 -6.53 -0.69
N PRO A 129 10.34 -7.43 -0.07
CA PRO A 129 9.94 -7.28 1.31
C PRO A 129 11.15 -7.40 2.24
N GLU A 130 11.12 -6.66 3.33
CA GLU A 130 12.09 -6.81 4.41
C GLU A 130 12.05 -8.23 4.99
N ILE A 131 13.13 -8.59 5.70
CA ILE A 131 13.33 -9.96 6.22
C ILE A 131 12.16 -10.44 7.09
N ALA A 132 11.56 -9.54 7.87
CA ALA A 132 10.40 -9.82 8.74
C ALA A 132 9.11 -10.15 7.97
N PHE A 133 9.06 -9.82 6.66
CA PHE A 133 7.91 -10.03 5.78
C PHE A 133 8.20 -11.00 4.64
N ASN A 134 9.27 -11.82 4.72
CA ASN A 134 9.69 -12.74 3.68
C ASN A 134 9.85 -14.17 4.22
N GLY A 135 9.24 -15.13 3.55
CA GLY A 135 9.44 -16.55 3.89
C GLY A 135 8.58 -17.05 5.06
N TYR A 136 7.53 -16.33 5.43
CA TYR A 136 6.56 -16.73 6.45
C TYR A 136 5.20 -17.05 5.82
N SER A 137 4.32 -17.68 6.62
CA SER A 137 2.95 -17.95 6.18
C SER A 137 2.17 -16.66 6.01
N LEU A 138 1.45 -16.52 4.87
CA LEU A 138 0.56 -15.38 4.61
C LEU A 138 -0.53 -15.21 5.70
N LEU A 139 -0.90 -16.28 6.41
CA LEU A 139 -1.91 -16.23 7.46
C LEU A 139 -1.43 -15.59 8.77
N LEU A 140 -0.13 -15.36 8.94
CA LEU A 140 0.36 -14.59 10.08
C LEU A 140 -0.18 -13.16 10.00
N PRO A 141 -0.71 -12.58 11.09
CA PRO A 141 -1.30 -11.24 11.07
C PRO A 141 -0.37 -10.17 10.51
N ARG A 142 0.94 -10.22 10.81
CA ARG A 142 1.93 -9.29 10.25
C ARG A 142 2.05 -9.42 8.72
N MET A 143 2.07 -10.67 8.21
CA MET A 143 2.17 -10.94 6.78
C MET A 143 0.89 -10.50 6.06
N LEU A 144 -0.26 -10.91 6.60
CA LEU A 144 -1.56 -10.56 6.04
C LEU A 144 -1.73 -9.03 6.00
N GLY A 145 -1.42 -8.34 7.11
CA GLY A 145 -1.50 -6.88 7.21
C GLY A 145 -0.59 -6.19 6.19
N PHE A 146 0.67 -6.58 6.11
CA PHE A 146 1.64 -6.02 5.17
C PHE A 146 1.19 -6.20 3.71
N TYR A 147 0.91 -7.45 3.31
CA TYR A 147 0.59 -7.77 1.92
C TYR A 147 -0.76 -7.17 1.49
N LEU A 148 -1.80 -7.24 2.33
CA LEU A 148 -3.11 -6.65 1.99
C LEU A 148 -3.07 -5.13 1.91
N THR A 149 -2.37 -4.46 2.84
CA THR A 149 -2.24 -2.99 2.83
C THR A 149 -1.60 -2.51 1.53
N HIS A 150 -0.48 -3.13 1.12
CA HIS A 150 0.20 -2.76 -0.11
C HIS A 150 -0.60 -3.13 -1.36
N LEU A 151 -1.27 -4.29 -1.36
CA LEU A 151 -2.15 -4.68 -2.47
C LEU A 151 -3.31 -3.69 -2.64
N LEU A 152 -3.98 -3.31 -1.55
CA LEU A 152 -5.04 -2.31 -1.57
C LEU A 152 -4.52 -0.94 -2.01
N LEU A 153 -3.29 -0.58 -1.67
CA LEU A 153 -2.67 0.66 -2.12
C LEU A 153 -2.47 0.68 -3.65
N ILE A 154 -2.03 -0.44 -4.24
CA ILE A 154 -1.98 -0.61 -5.70
C ILE A 154 -3.37 -0.47 -6.31
N VAL A 155 -4.36 -1.16 -5.75
CA VAL A 155 -5.75 -1.11 -6.22
C VAL A 155 -6.30 0.32 -6.18
N CYS A 156 -6.14 1.03 -5.06
CA CYS A 156 -6.60 2.41 -4.92
C CYS A 156 -5.88 3.36 -5.89
N GLY A 157 -4.55 3.26 -6.01
CA GLY A 157 -3.75 4.11 -6.89
C GLY A 157 -4.14 3.96 -8.37
N ILE A 158 -4.25 2.72 -8.86
CA ILE A 158 -4.67 2.45 -10.25
C ILE A 158 -6.13 2.84 -10.46
N SER A 159 -6.99 2.69 -9.45
CA SER A 159 -8.40 3.07 -9.53
C SER A 159 -8.62 4.57 -9.74
N LEU A 160 -7.65 5.43 -9.40
CA LEU A 160 -7.72 6.85 -9.74
C LEU A 160 -7.91 7.08 -11.24
N THR A 161 -7.24 6.32 -12.08
CA THR A 161 -7.33 6.44 -13.54
C THR A 161 -8.49 5.62 -14.10
N THR A 162 -8.65 4.37 -13.66
CA THR A 162 -9.71 3.50 -14.21
C THR A 162 -11.12 3.99 -13.87
N LEU A 163 -11.29 4.73 -12.77
CA LEU A 163 -12.55 5.36 -12.39
C LEU A 163 -12.68 6.83 -12.83
N GLY A 164 -11.68 7.37 -13.53
CA GLY A 164 -11.73 8.68 -14.19
C GLY A 164 -11.48 9.87 -13.26
N PHE A 165 -10.87 9.69 -12.08
CA PHE A 165 -10.48 10.81 -11.20
C PHE A 165 -9.21 11.51 -11.67
N TYR A 166 -8.33 10.79 -12.38
CA TYR A 166 -7.09 11.31 -12.90
C TYR A 166 -6.81 10.76 -14.30
N ARG A 167 -6.24 11.59 -15.17
CA ARG A 167 -5.68 11.20 -16.47
C ARG A 167 -4.23 11.69 -16.53
N PRO A 168 -3.24 10.78 -16.62
CA PRO A 168 -1.83 11.16 -16.67
C PRO A 168 -1.52 11.95 -17.95
N GLU A 169 -0.74 13.01 -17.82
CA GLU A 169 -0.23 13.83 -18.91
C GLU A 169 1.26 14.10 -18.71
N TYR A 170 2.00 14.29 -19.80
CA TYR A 170 3.45 14.54 -19.72
C TYR A 170 3.81 15.78 -18.90
N ARG A 171 2.94 16.79 -18.88
CA ARG A 171 3.13 18.02 -18.07
C ARG A 171 3.08 17.78 -16.55
N ASP A 172 2.61 16.63 -16.12
CA ASP A 172 2.54 16.31 -14.69
C ASP A 172 3.90 15.84 -14.14
N PHE A 173 4.76 15.26 -14.97
CA PHE A 173 6.01 14.64 -14.54
C PHE A 173 6.97 15.56 -13.79
N PRO A 174 7.24 16.82 -14.21
CA PRO A 174 8.15 17.68 -13.46
C PRO A 174 7.68 17.91 -12.02
N GLY A 175 6.38 18.14 -11.83
CA GLY A 175 5.78 18.33 -10.49
C GLY A 175 5.82 17.07 -9.65
N ILE A 176 5.58 15.90 -10.26
CA ILE A 176 5.63 14.59 -9.57
C ILE A 176 7.08 14.28 -9.14
N ILE A 177 8.06 14.50 -10.01
CA ILE A 177 9.48 14.29 -9.69
C ILE A 177 9.92 15.24 -8.57
N ALA A 178 9.57 16.51 -8.64
CA ALA A 178 9.88 17.47 -7.58
C ALA A 178 9.27 17.07 -6.24
N ALA A 179 7.98 16.70 -6.22
CA ALA A 179 7.31 16.20 -5.01
C ALA A 179 7.96 14.92 -4.48
N PHE A 180 8.34 13.99 -5.35
CA PHE A 180 9.05 12.76 -4.98
C PHE A 180 10.38 13.07 -4.29
N ILE A 181 11.19 13.97 -4.86
CA ILE A 181 12.48 14.37 -4.28
C ILE A 181 12.28 15.02 -2.91
N VAL A 182 11.35 15.99 -2.79
CA VAL A 182 11.09 16.70 -1.54
C VAL A 182 10.61 15.74 -0.45
N LEU A 183 9.66 14.84 -0.77
CA LEU A 183 9.15 13.88 0.21
C LEU A 183 10.19 12.82 0.59
N SER A 184 11.03 12.38 -0.36
CA SER A 184 12.12 11.43 -0.07
C SER A 184 13.18 12.04 0.83
N LEU A 185 13.57 13.29 0.58
CA LEU A 185 14.50 14.03 1.44
C LEU A 185 13.90 14.27 2.82
N GLY A 186 12.63 14.67 2.89
CA GLY A 186 11.92 14.86 4.16
C GLY A 186 11.83 13.56 4.97
N ALA A 187 11.48 12.45 4.32
CA ALA A 187 11.44 11.13 4.96
C ALA A 187 12.83 10.70 5.45
N HIS A 188 13.88 10.96 4.67
CA HIS A 188 15.26 10.66 5.08
C HIS A 188 15.66 11.46 6.32
N LEU A 189 15.39 12.77 6.34
CA LEU A 189 15.72 13.65 7.48
C LEU A 189 14.99 13.29 8.78
N VAL A 190 13.81 12.68 8.67
CA VAL A 190 13.05 12.26 9.86
C VAL A 190 13.50 10.90 10.37
N ASN A 191 14.04 10.04 9.49
CA ASN A 191 14.47 8.67 9.82
C ASN A 191 15.98 8.57 10.17
N THR A 192 16.73 9.68 10.14
CA THR A 192 18.12 9.79 10.61
C THR A 192 18.18 10.45 11.97
#